data_8c85f4cc74100dd563b4ed7e97687359
#
_entry.id   8c85f4cc74100dd563b4ed7e97687359
#
_cell.length_a   1.000
_cell.length_b   1.000
_cell.length_c   1.000
_cell.angle_alpha   90.00
_cell.angle_beta   90.00
_cell.angle_gamma   90.00
#
_symmetry.space_group_name_H-M   'P 1'
#
loop_
_entity.id
_entity.type
_entity.pdbx_description
1 polymer ?
#
loop_
_entity_poly.entity_id
_entity_poly.type
_entity_poly.pdbx_seq_one_letter_code
_entity_poly.pdbx_strand_id
1 'polypeptide(L)'
;MKFIDLSHPISNEMSIYPSDPAISIIQEKEIKKDRTLLHSFRMGTHTGTHLDAPAHIISGGKTLENFPLTSFSGLAVKVNKKTINALIDIDEKINGIIFDTDW
;
A
#
# COMPACT_ATOMS: atom_id res chain seq x y z
N MET A 1 17.30 14.87 4.97
CA MET A 1 15.97 14.41 4.51
C MET A 1 15.32 13.62 5.64
N LYS A 2 14.04 13.83 5.95
CA LYS A 2 13.31 13.08 6.98
C LYS A 2 12.34 12.14 6.27
N PHE A 3 12.40 10.84 6.60
CA PHE A 3 11.42 9.86 6.16
C PHE A 3 10.41 9.61 7.29
N ILE A 4 9.17 9.43 6.91
CA ILE A 4 8.08 9.04 7.81
C ILE A 4 7.45 7.80 7.19
N ASP A 5 7.51 6.69 7.93
CA ASP A 5 6.84 5.46 7.53
C ASP A 5 5.36 5.55 7.91
N LEU A 6 4.50 5.44 6.93
CA LEU A 6 3.04 5.44 7.07
C LEU A 6 2.44 4.05 6.83
N SER A 7 3.28 3.03 6.65
CA SER A 7 2.83 1.67 6.37
C SER A 7 2.36 0.97 7.65
N HIS A 8 1.30 0.19 7.55
CA HIS A 8 0.92 -0.73 8.62
C HIS A 8 1.89 -1.93 8.67
N PRO A 9 2.33 -2.34 9.87
CA PRO A 9 3.08 -3.58 10.04
C PRO A 9 2.26 -4.78 9.53
N ILE A 10 2.92 -5.69 8.81
CA ILE A 10 2.30 -6.94 8.37
C ILE A 10 2.55 -7.99 9.44
N SER A 11 1.49 -8.59 9.98
CA SER A 11 1.56 -9.66 10.96
C SER A 11 0.41 -10.66 10.75
N ASN A 12 0.53 -11.84 11.36
CA ASN A 12 -0.53 -12.86 11.31
C ASN A 12 -1.84 -12.38 11.97
N GLU A 13 -1.75 -11.44 12.90
CA GLU A 13 -2.88 -10.93 13.70
C GLU A 13 -3.49 -9.64 13.15
N MET A 14 -2.93 -9.06 12.08
CA MET A 14 -3.47 -7.83 11.53
C MET A 14 -4.87 -8.03 10.95
N SER A 15 -5.68 -7.00 11.01
CA SER A 15 -7.03 -7.01 10.43
C SER A 15 -6.95 -7.13 8.91
N ILE A 16 -7.81 -7.95 8.36
CA ILE A 16 -8.01 -8.14 6.91
C ILE A 16 -9.46 -7.81 6.56
N TYR A 17 -9.71 -7.53 5.29
CA TYR A 17 -11.07 -7.34 4.82
C TYR A 17 -11.87 -8.66 4.97
N PRO A 18 -13.14 -8.59 5.40
CA PRO A 18 -13.99 -9.79 5.49
C PRO A 18 -14.01 -10.55 4.17
N SER A 19 -13.83 -11.86 4.23
CA SER A 19 -13.73 -12.80 3.10
C SER A 19 -12.37 -12.86 2.38
N ASP A 20 -11.42 -11.98 2.67
CA ASP A 20 -10.09 -12.08 2.09
C ASP A 20 -9.29 -13.23 2.73
N PRO A 21 -8.27 -13.75 2.01
CA PRO A 21 -7.41 -14.79 2.55
C PRO A 21 -6.69 -14.34 3.82
N ALA A 22 -6.70 -15.19 4.84
CA ALA A 22 -5.92 -14.94 6.05
C ALA A 22 -4.42 -14.83 5.74
N ILE A 23 -3.74 -13.96 6.49
CA ILE A 23 -2.29 -13.84 6.41
C ILE A 23 -1.67 -15.05 7.10
N SER A 24 -0.63 -15.59 6.49
CA SER A 24 0.18 -16.66 7.06
C SER A 24 1.65 -16.31 6.85
N ILE A 25 2.35 -16.06 7.94
CA ILE A 25 3.80 -15.84 7.97
C ILE A 25 4.39 -16.97 8.80
N ILE A 26 5.22 -17.81 8.16
CA ILE A 26 5.77 -19.02 8.77
C ILE A 26 7.30 -18.95 8.70
N GLN A 27 7.95 -19.16 9.85
CA GLN A 27 9.39 -19.34 9.86
C GLN A 27 9.74 -20.75 9.36
N GLU A 28 10.39 -20.81 8.21
CA GLU A 28 10.79 -22.05 7.55
C GLU A 28 12.19 -22.51 7.97
N LYS A 29 13.08 -21.56 8.28
CA LYS A 29 14.45 -21.82 8.69
C LYS A 29 14.88 -20.93 9.84
N GLU A 30 15.74 -21.47 10.70
CA GLU A 30 16.34 -20.74 11.82
C GLU A 30 17.87 -20.77 11.74
N ILE A 31 18.53 -19.68 12.17
CA ILE A 31 19.99 -19.54 12.05
C ILE A 31 20.75 -20.66 12.79
N LYS A 32 20.30 -21.05 13.98
CA LYS A 32 20.97 -22.06 14.79
C LYS A 32 21.01 -23.44 14.13
N LYS A 33 19.97 -23.78 13.40
CA LYS A 33 19.79 -25.09 12.78
C LYS A 33 20.20 -25.10 11.31
N ASP A 34 19.75 -24.08 10.57
CA ASP A 34 19.84 -24.05 9.12
C ASP A 34 20.91 -23.08 8.61
N ARG A 35 21.58 -22.34 9.49
CA ARG A 35 22.56 -21.27 9.20
C ARG A 35 21.95 -20.10 8.40
N THR A 36 20.66 -20.08 8.19
CA THR A 36 19.90 -19.03 7.51
C THR A 36 18.59 -18.80 8.23
N LEU A 37 18.07 -17.58 8.14
CA LEU A 37 16.71 -17.26 8.57
C LEU A 37 15.84 -17.10 7.31
N LEU A 38 14.74 -17.83 7.24
CA LEU A 38 13.82 -17.77 6.12
C LEU A 38 12.38 -17.80 6.63
N HIS A 39 11.57 -16.94 6.09
CA HIS A 39 10.13 -16.98 6.28
C HIS A 39 9.44 -17.13 4.93
N SER A 40 8.38 -17.92 4.87
CA SER A 40 7.39 -17.87 3.80
C SER A 40 6.22 -17.01 4.23
N PHE A 41 5.51 -16.42 3.27
CA PHE A 41 4.27 -15.70 3.57
C PHE A 41 3.23 -15.90 2.47
N ARG A 42 1.97 -15.92 2.89
CA ARG A 42 0.80 -15.90 2.04
C ARG A 42 -0.14 -14.81 2.52
N MET A 43 -0.63 -14.00 1.60
CA MET A 43 -1.59 -12.93 1.89
C MET A 43 -2.37 -12.56 0.64
N GLY A 44 -3.49 -11.87 0.81
CA GLY A 44 -4.18 -11.23 -0.29
C GLY A 44 -3.39 -10.03 -0.84
N THR A 45 -3.54 -9.71 -2.11
CA THR A 45 -2.86 -8.54 -2.73
C THR A 45 -3.35 -7.21 -2.19
N HIS A 46 -4.54 -7.19 -1.58
CA HIS A 46 -5.15 -6.00 -0.96
C HIS A 46 -5.03 -6.00 0.57
N THR A 47 -3.93 -6.54 1.08
CA THR A 47 -3.65 -6.63 2.51
C THR A 47 -2.72 -5.51 2.97
N GLY A 48 -3.07 -4.85 4.09
CA GLY A 48 -2.25 -3.79 4.69
C GLY A 48 -2.15 -2.54 3.80
N THR A 49 -1.03 -1.85 3.88
CA THR A 49 -0.76 -0.68 3.03
C THR A 49 -0.32 -1.13 1.65
N HIS A 50 -1.13 -0.87 0.64
CA HIS A 50 -0.91 -1.38 -0.71
C HIS A 50 -1.36 -0.38 -1.79
N LEU A 51 -1.12 -0.72 -3.04
CA LEU A 51 -1.56 0.02 -4.23
C LEU A 51 -2.62 -0.79 -4.97
N ASP A 52 -3.66 -0.12 -5.43
CA ASP A 52 -4.68 -0.68 -6.33
C ASP A 52 -4.44 -0.24 -7.76
N ALA A 53 -4.43 -1.21 -8.67
CA ALA A 53 -4.48 -0.94 -10.11
C ALA A 53 -5.93 -0.87 -10.60
N PRO A 54 -6.21 -0.19 -11.72
CA PRO A 54 -7.55 -0.20 -12.34
C PRO A 54 -8.12 -1.61 -12.56
N ALA A 55 -7.26 -2.59 -12.86
CA ALA A 55 -7.66 -3.99 -13.04
C ALA A 55 -8.33 -4.61 -11.81
N HIS A 56 -8.16 -4.03 -10.61
CA HIS A 56 -8.81 -4.50 -9.40
C HIS A 56 -10.35 -4.49 -9.51
N ILE A 57 -10.91 -3.45 -10.13
CA ILE A 57 -12.36 -3.25 -10.22
C ILE A 57 -12.87 -3.04 -11.66
N ILE A 58 -11.98 -2.85 -12.63
CA ILE A 58 -12.34 -2.58 -14.03
C ILE A 58 -11.92 -3.78 -14.87
N SER A 59 -12.90 -4.46 -15.50
CA SER A 59 -12.61 -5.54 -16.42
C SER A 59 -11.80 -5.04 -17.63
N GLY A 60 -10.63 -5.67 -17.87
CA GLY A 60 -9.68 -5.23 -18.88
C GLY A 60 -8.87 -3.98 -18.48
N GLY A 61 -8.98 -3.53 -17.24
CA GLY A 61 -8.18 -2.43 -16.69
C GLY A 61 -6.68 -2.73 -16.67
N LYS A 62 -5.87 -1.69 -16.62
CA LYS A 62 -4.41 -1.81 -16.51
C LYS A 62 -4.01 -2.40 -15.16
N THR A 63 -3.01 -3.26 -15.16
CA THR A 63 -2.32 -3.79 -13.98
C THR A 63 -1.13 -2.91 -13.60
N LEU A 64 -0.51 -3.11 -12.43
CA LEU A 64 0.55 -2.21 -11.92
C LEU A 64 1.76 -2.13 -12.84
N GLU A 65 2.14 -3.22 -13.49
CA GLU A 65 3.27 -3.27 -14.42
C GLU A 65 3.07 -2.40 -15.69
N ASN A 66 1.86 -1.95 -15.95
CA ASN A 66 1.57 -1.03 -17.06
C ASN A 66 1.81 0.45 -16.71
N PHE A 67 2.24 0.73 -15.49
CA PHE A 67 2.53 2.09 -15.03
C PHE A 67 4.03 2.27 -14.81
N PRO A 68 4.60 3.42 -15.20
CA PRO A 68 5.99 3.72 -14.87
C PRO A 68 6.13 3.96 -13.35
N LEU A 69 7.30 3.66 -12.79
CA LEU A 69 7.58 3.85 -11.35
C LEU A 69 7.35 5.31 -10.90
N THR A 70 7.51 6.27 -11.79
CA THR A 70 7.23 7.69 -11.53
C THR A 70 5.77 7.97 -11.20
N SER A 71 4.84 7.07 -11.54
CA SER A 71 3.44 7.18 -11.12
C SER A 71 3.23 6.95 -9.63
N PHE A 72 4.21 6.35 -8.95
CA PHE A 72 4.12 5.97 -7.53
C PHE A 72 4.99 6.84 -6.62
N SER A 73 5.57 7.93 -7.17
CA SER A 73 6.40 8.86 -6.42
C SER A 73 6.22 10.28 -6.93
N GLY A 74 6.40 11.26 -6.07
CA GLY A 74 6.31 12.66 -6.47
C GLY A 74 5.87 13.58 -5.34
N LEU A 75 5.49 14.79 -5.70
CA LEU A 75 4.93 15.76 -4.78
C LEU A 75 3.46 15.45 -4.55
N ALA A 76 3.03 15.52 -3.29
CA ALA A 76 1.64 15.31 -2.92
C ALA A 76 1.11 16.47 -2.08
N VAL A 77 -0.18 16.73 -2.20
CA VAL A 77 -0.90 17.66 -1.33
C VAL A 77 -1.77 16.88 -0.35
N LYS A 78 -1.71 17.26 0.93
CA LYS A 78 -2.58 16.71 1.96
C LYS A 78 -3.89 17.50 2.01
N VAL A 79 -5.01 16.81 1.95
CA VAL A 79 -6.35 17.38 2.06
C VAL A 79 -7.18 16.63 3.10
N ASN A 80 -8.16 17.30 3.65
CA ASN A 80 -9.19 16.73 4.54
C ASN A 80 -10.58 17.22 4.10
N LYS A 81 -11.63 16.82 4.82
CA LYS A 81 -13.02 17.20 4.51
C LYS A 81 -13.24 18.71 4.38
N LYS A 82 -12.44 19.54 5.08
CA LYS A 82 -12.58 21.03 5.04
C LYS A 82 -11.83 21.65 3.86
N THR A 83 -10.74 21.02 3.42
CA THR A 83 -9.83 21.57 2.40
C THR A 83 -9.98 20.90 1.03
N ILE A 84 -10.87 19.92 0.89
CA ILE A 84 -11.05 19.19 -0.37
C ILE A 84 -11.40 20.11 -1.57
N ASN A 85 -12.09 21.19 -1.35
CA ASN A 85 -12.44 22.16 -2.40
C ASN A 85 -11.21 22.92 -2.93
N ALA A 86 -10.07 22.93 -2.21
CA ALA A 86 -8.82 23.51 -2.69
C ALA A 86 -8.16 22.67 -3.81
N LEU A 87 -8.67 21.49 -4.11
CA LEU A 87 -8.21 20.66 -5.23
C LEU A 87 -8.53 21.25 -6.61
N ILE A 88 -9.32 22.32 -6.69
CA ILE A 88 -9.73 22.97 -7.95
C ILE A 88 -8.54 23.66 -8.63
N ASP A 89 -7.54 24.15 -7.86
CA ASP A 89 -6.38 24.89 -8.35
C ASP A 89 -5.05 24.19 -8.00
N ILE A 90 -4.95 22.88 -8.28
CA ILE A 90 -3.71 22.15 -8.00
C ILE A 90 -2.66 22.46 -9.07
N ASP A 91 -1.44 22.80 -8.62
CA ASP A 91 -0.26 22.94 -9.47
C ASP A 91 -0.01 21.63 -10.26
N GLU A 92 0.27 21.76 -11.56
CA GLU A 92 0.58 20.62 -12.46
C GLU A 92 1.74 19.73 -11.97
N LYS A 93 2.57 20.23 -11.05
CA LYS A 93 3.68 19.49 -10.43
C LYS A 93 3.23 18.52 -9.36
N ILE A 94 1.98 18.58 -8.93
CA ILE A 94 1.43 17.68 -7.90
C ILE A 94 1.03 16.36 -8.55
N ASN A 95 1.66 15.27 -8.11
CA ASN A 95 1.44 13.92 -8.62
C ASN A 95 0.49 13.09 -7.76
N GLY A 96 0.24 13.53 -6.52
CA GLY A 96 -0.56 12.75 -5.59
C GLY A 96 -1.40 13.61 -4.64
N ILE A 97 -2.44 13.00 -4.13
CA ILE A 97 -3.32 13.57 -3.11
C ILE A 97 -3.33 12.64 -1.91
N ILE A 98 -3.07 13.17 -0.73
CA ILE A 98 -3.17 12.43 0.54
C ILE A 98 -4.45 12.89 1.23
N PHE A 99 -5.42 11.99 1.35
CA PHE A 99 -6.64 12.24 2.11
C PHE A 99 -6.42 11.92 3.59
N ASP A 100 -6.60 12.93 4.43
CA ASP A 100 -6.68 12.77 5.87
C ASP A 100 -8.15 12.54 6.23
N THR A 101 -8.46 11.30 6.58
CA THR A 101 -9.84 10.84 6.84
C THR A 101 -10.22 10.92 8.30
N ASP A 102 -9.29 11.27 9.20
CA ASP A 102 -9.51 11.29 10.67
C ASP A 102 -9.98 9.92 11.24
N TRP A 103 -9.48 8.82 10.67
CA TRP A 103 -9.73 7.45 11.15
C TRP A 103 -8.78 7.08 12.29
#